data_6afab8d35960e7d659aa78519d6f50cc
#
_entry.id   6afab8d35960e7d659aa78519d6f50cc
#
_cell.length_a   1.000
_cell.length_b   1.000
_cell.length_c   1.000
_cell.angle_alpha   90.00
_cell.angle_beta   90.00
_cell.angle_gamma   90.00
#
_symmetry.space_group_name_H-M   'P 1'
#
loop_
_entity.id
_entity.type
_entity.pdbx_description
1 polymer ?
#
loop_
_entity_poly.entity_id
_entity_poly.type
_entity_poly.pdbx_seq_one_letter_code
_entity_poly.pdbx_strand_id
1 'polypeptide(L)'
;LCPQLFGKIFSLSGALEVNAGTSFSRICGYSMPSHLKNSKALKNTDADIFYCLEQTAPKEHSFPPFYIACGTEDLFVKCAEKFCSRAKALGLRAVLNLSPGKHDWEYWSKALSQAVSWLFQEENDLY
;
A
#
# COMPACT_ATOMS: atom_id res chain seq x y z
N LEU A 1 -2.39 9.39 -12.55
CA LEU A 1 -1.20 8.68 -12.06
C LEU A 1 -0.06 8.84 -13.05
N CYS A 2 1.15 9.07 -12.54
CA CYS A 2 2.37 9.28 -13.32
C CYS A 2 3.45 8.27 -12.84
N PRO A 3 3.28 6.97 -13.10
CA PRO A 3 4.18 5.93 -12.59
C PRO A 3 5.63 6.12 -13.06
N GLN A 4 5.82 6.70 -14.22
CA GLN A 4 7.14 6.99 -14.81
C GLN A 4 7.99 7.98 -14.00
N LEU A 5 7.40 8.70 -13.05
CA LEU A 5 8.12 9.61 -12.16
C LEU A 5 8.76 8.91 -10.95
N PHE A 6 8.46 7.63 -10.76
CA PHE A 6 8.90 6.88 -9.58
C PHE A 6 9.71 5.66 -10.01
N GLY A 7 10.90 5.47 -9.43
CA GLY A 7 11.71 4.27 -9.64
C GLY A 7 11.20 3.08 -8.83
N LYS A 8 10.86 3.32 -7.56
CA LYS A 8 10.34 2.32 -6.62
C LYS A 8 9.35 2.98 -5.65
N ILE A 9 8.40 2.21 -5.13
CA ILE A 9 7.39 2.69 -4.17
C ILE A 9 7.34 1.75 -2.97
N PHE A 10 7.35 2.29 -1.75
CA PHE A 10 7.08 1.49 -0.56
C PHE A 10 5.95 2.09 0.29
N SER A 11 5.28 1.21 1.01
CA SER A 11 4.24 1.56 1.98
C SER A 11 4.43 0.77 3.27
N LEU A 12 4.39 1.46 4.39
CA LEU A 12 4.46 0.88 5.74
C LEU A 12 3.11 1.01 6.40
N SER A 13 2.43 -0.10 6.68
CA SER A 13 1.10 -0.13 7.32
C SER A 13 0.08 0.78 6.63
N GLY A 14 0.09 0.84 5.31
CA GLY A 14 -0.78 1.73 4.55
C GLY A 14 -2.25 1.32 4.58
N ALA A 15 -3.14 2.31 4.71
CA ALA A 15 -4.59 2.14 4.53
C ALA A 15 -4.94 2.02 3.04
N LEU A 16 -4.50 0.94 2.40
CA LEU A 16 -4.54 0.72 0.96
C LEU A 16 -5.93 0.29 0.43
N GLU A 17 -6.99 0.79 1.05
CA GLU A 17 -8.36 0.53 0.64
C GLU A 17 -9.24 1.71 1.08
N VAL A 18 -10.21 2.11 0.27
CA VAL A 18 -11.10 3.27 0.57
C VAL A 18 -11.86 3.13 1.90
N ASN A 19 -12.08 1.91 2.37
CA ASN A 19 -12.75 1.63 3.65
C ASN A 19 -11.79 1.56 4.85
N ALA A 20 -10.49 1.40 4.62
CA ALA A 20 -9.52 1.15 5.69
C ALA A 20 -9.41 2.33 6.65
N GLY A 21 -9.42 3.57 6.13
CA GLY A 21 -9.38 4.77 6.94
C GLY A 21 -10.60 4.96 7.86
N THR A 22 -11.79 4.52 7.45
CA THR A 22 -13.00 4.59 8.30
C THR A 22 -12.93 3.60 9.47
N SER A 23 -12.35 2.43 9.25
CA SER A 23 -12.11 1.45 10.33
C SER A 23 -11.08 1.96 11.32
N PHE A 24 -9.98 2.55 10.84
CA PHE A 24 -8.96 3.17 11.68
C PHE A 24 -9.52 4.32 12.53
N SER A 25 -10.33 5.20 11.93
CA SER A 25 -10.98 6.31 12.65
C SER A 25 -11.84 5.83 13.82
N ARG A 26 -12.57 4.71 13.66
CA ARG A 26 -13.38 4.13 14.74
C ARG A 26 -12.54 3.57 15.89
N ILE A 27 -11.40 2.97 15.58
CA ILE A 27 -10.56 2.31 16.58
C ILE A 27 -9.68 3.31 17.32
N CYS A 28 -9.12 4.29 16.61
CA CYS A 28 -8.15 5.23 17.15
C CYS A 28 -8.75 6.59 17.58
N GLY A 29 -10.07 6.78 17.41
CA GLY A 29 -10.75 8.03 17.79
C GLY A 29 -10.40 9.23 16.90
N TYR A 30 -9.69 9.03 15.81
CA TYR A 30 -9.35 10.10 14.88
C TYR A 30 -10.57 10.52 14.06
N SER A 31 -10.84 11.82 13.98
CA SER A 31 -11.91 12.33 13.13
C SER A 31 -11.42 12.38 11.68
N MET A 32 -11.94 11.48 10.86
CA MET A 32 -11.71 11.54 9.40
C MET A 32 -12.30 12.82 8.81
N PRO A 33 -11.59 13.47 7.88
CA PRO A 33 -12.17 14.55 7.08
C PRO A 33 -13.49 14.12 6.42
N SER A 34 -14.44 15.04 6.35
CA SER A 34 -15.82 14.73 5.90
C SER A 34 -15.87 14.11 4.50
N HIS A 35 -14.99 14.52 3.59
CA HIS A 35 -14.88 13.98 2.22
C HIS A 35 -14.38 12.53 2.17
N LEU A 36 -13.70 12.04 3.22
CA LEU A 36 -13.23 10.66 3.32
C LEU A 36 -14.17 9.75 4.10
N LYS A 37 -15.23 10.28 4.71
CA LYS A 37 -16.20 9.49 5.49
C LYS A 37 -17.11 8.62 4.64
N ASN A 38 -17.34 9.00 3.40
CA ASN A 38 -18.21 8.26 2.48
C ASN A 38 -17.39 7.36 1.55
N SER A 39 -17.00 6.19 2.04
CA SER A 39 -16.23 5.21 1.27
C SER A 39 -16.93 4.77 -0.03
N LYS A 40 -18.26 4.79 -0.07
CA LYS A 40 -19.01 4.46 -1.30
C LYS A 40 -18.82 5.54 -2.38
N ALA A 41 -18.76 6.81 -2.00
CA ALA A 41 -18.53 7.91 -2.93
C ALA A 41 -17.09 7.95 -3.44
N LEU A 42 -16.13 7.39 -2.71
CA LEU A 42 -14.72 7.32 -3.11
C LEU A 42 -14.42 6.14 -4.04
N LYS A 43 -15.28 5.12 -4.04
CA LYS A 43 -15.08 3.92 -4.85
C LYS A 43 -15.16 4.25 -6.35
N ASN A 44 -14.22 3.68 -7.12
CA ASN A 44 -14.08 3.93 -8.55
C ASN A 44 -13.76 5.40 -8.90
N THR A 45 -13.10 6.12 -8.00
CA THR A 45 -12.56 7.46 -8.22
C THR A 45 -11.05 7.46 -8.07
N ASP A 46 -10.40 8.59 -8.33
CA ASP A 46 -8.94 8.77 -8.14
C ASP A 46 -8.48 8.62 -6.68
N ALA A 47 -9.40 8.58 -5.73
CA ALA A 47 -9.13 8.26 -4.33
C ALA A 47 -9.14 6.74 -4.03
N ASP A 48 -9.55 5.92 -5.00
CA ASP A 48 -9.56 4.46 -4.88
C ASP A 48 -8.31 3.88 -5.56
N ILE A 49 -7.34 3.43 -4.75
CA ILE A 49 -6.07 2.92 -5.26
C ILE A 49 -6.25 1.68 -6.16
N PHE A 50 -7.22 0.83 -5.89
CA PHE A 50 -7.48 -0.36 -6.72
C PHE A 50 -8.02 0.05 -8.10
N TYR A 51 -8.95 0.99 -8.13
CA TYR A 51 -9.45 1.56 -9.38
C TYR A 51 -8.31 2.21 -10.18
N CYS A 52 -7.48 3.03 -9.51
CA CYS A 52 -6.33 3.66 -10.15
C CYS A 52 -5.36 2.65 -10.74
N LEU A 53 -5.02 1.56 -10.01
CA LEU A 53 -4.17 0.49 -10.51
C LEU A 53 -4.78 -0.18 -11.75
N GLU A 54 -6.06 -0.52 -11.70
CA GLU A 54 -6.77 -1.19 -12.79
C GLU A 54 -6.86 -0.34 -14.06
N GLN A 55 -6.98 0.98 -13.91
CA GLN A 55 -7.03 1.91 -15.04
C GLN A 55 -5.66 2.20 -15.65
N THR A 56 -4.59 2.10 -14.87
CA THR A 56 -3.26 2.53 -15.27
C THR A 56 -2.36 1.37 -15.69
N ALA A 57 -2.35 0.27 -14.95
CA ALA A 57 -1.46 -0.86 -15.18
C ALA A 57 -1.50 -1.41 -16.63
N PRO A 58 -2.66 -1.57 -17.28
CA PRO A 58 -2.71 -2.07 -18.65
C PRO A 58 -2.15 -1.12 -19.71
N LYS A 59 -1.96 0.16 -19.37
CA LYS A 59 -1.55 1.22 -20.31
C LYS A 59 -0.07 1.55 -20.23
N GLU A 60 0.59 1.15 -19.15
CA GLU A 60 1.97 1.49 -18.88
C GLU A 60 2.89 0.28 -19.11
N HIS A 61 3.90 0.47 -19.94
CA HIS A 61 4.91 -0.58 -20.21
C HIS A 61 5.90 -0.76 -19.04
N SER A 62 6.02 0.24 -18.16
CA SER A 62 6.93 0.22 -17.03
C SER A 62 6.22 0.83 -15.81
N PHE A 63 5.87 -0.02 -14.87
CA PHE A 63 5.32 0.38 -13.58
C PHE A 63 6.37 0.16 -12.49
N PRO A 64 6.59 1.13 -11.57
CA PRO A 64 7.58 0.95 -10.50
C PRO A 64 7.19 -0.23 -9.60
N PRO A 65 8.16 -1.00 -9.11
CA PRO A 65 7.88 -2.08 -8.17
C PRO A 65 7.40 -1.51 -6.82
N PHE A 66 6.55 -2.29 -6.15
CA PHE A 66 6.01 -1.99 -4.83
C PHE A 66 6.66 -2.85 -3.75
N TYR A 67 6.98 -2.24 -2.62
CA TYR A 67 7.31 -2.91 -1.37
C TYR A 67 6.27 -2.54 -0.32
N ILE A 68 5.48 -3.51 0.11
CA ILE A 68 4.40 -3.31 1.08
C ILE A 68 4.76 -4.04 2.36
N ALA A 69 4.99 -3.31 3.44
CA ALA A 69 5.27 -3.87 4.74
C ALA A 69 4.13 -3.58 5.72
N CYS A 70 3.77 -4.60 6.51
CA CYS A 70 2.74 -4.46 7.53
C CYS A 70 3.01 -5.42 8.69
N GLY A 71 2.70 -5.00 9.90
CA GLY A 71 2.74 -5.85 11.08
C GLY A 71 1.66 -6.93 11.03
N THR A 72 1.97 -8.14 11.50
CA THR A 72 0.99 -9.25 11.52
C THR A 72 -0.17 -9.02 12.50
N GLU A 73 0.03 -8.13 13.47
CA GLU A 73 -0.99 -7.71 14.45
C GLU A 73 -1.59 -6.32 14.10
N ASP A 74 -1.24 -5.77 12.93
CA ASP A 74 -1.73 -4.48 12.45
C ASP A 74 -3.14 -4.63 11.86
N LEU A 75 -3.99 -3.65 12.10
CA LEU A 75 -5.36 -3.63 11.55
C LEU A 75 -5.39 -3.53 10.01
N PHE A 76 -4.30 -3.10 9.37
CA PHE A 76 -4.21 -2.98 7.92
C PHE A 76 -3.54 -4.17 7.23
N VAL A 77 -3.22 -5.26 7.96
CA VAL A 77 -2.58 -6.44 7.37
C VAL A 77 -3.38 -7.01 6.19
N LYS A 78 -4.71 -7.08 6.31
CA LYS A 78 -5.60 -7.54 5.23
C LYS A 78 -5.60 -6.61 4.01
N CYS A 79 -5.47 -5.31 4.22
CA CYS A 79 -5.33 -4.35 3.12
C CYS A 79 -4.00 -4.54 2.37
N ALA A 80 -2.92 -4.79 3.10
CA ALA A 80 -1.60 -5.06 2.54
C ALA A 80 -1.60 -6.34 1.68
N GLU A 81 -2.15 -7.43 2.22
CA GLU A 81 -2.30 -8.71 1.50
C GLU A 81 -3.13 -8.55 0.22
N LYS A 82 -4.27 -7.89 0.32
CA LYS A 82 -5.18 -7.66 -0.81
C LYS A 82 -4.54 -6.79 -1.89
N PHE A 83 -3.85 -5.71 -1.50
CA PHE A 83 -3.14 -4.86 -2.44
C PHE A 83 -2.08 -5.65 -3.23
N CYS A 84 -1.20 -6.39 -2.55
CA CYS A 84 -0.16 -7.16 -3.21
C CYS A 84 -0.74 -8.25 -4.12
N SER A 85 -1.78 -8.95 -3.67
CA SER A 85 -2.48 -9.94 -4.49
C SER A 85 -3.04 -9.31 -5.78
N ARG A 86 -3.68 -8.13 -5.66
CA ARG A 86 -4.26 -7.44 -6.81
C ARG A 86 -3.20 -6.90 -7.76
N ALA A 87 -2.14 -6.28 -7.22
CA ALA A 87 -1.01 -5.81 -8.02
C ALA A 87 -0.38 -6.94 -8.85
N LYS A 88 -0.12 -8.09 -8.22
CA LYS A 88 0.41 -9.29 -8.91
C LYS A 88 -0.55 -9.82 -9.98
N ALA A 89 -1.85 -9.84 -9.71
CA ALA A 89 -2.86 -10.25 -10.69
C ALA A 89 -2.91 -9.34 -11.93
N LEU A 90 -2.49 -8.08 -11.79
CA LEU A 90 -2.32 -7.12 -12.87
C LEU A 90 -0.94 -7.17 -13.55
N GLY A 91 -0.10 -8.14 -13.20
CA GLY A 91 1.26 -8.28 -13.75
C GLY A 91 2.26 -7.28 -13.16
N LEU A 92 1.92 -6.58 -12.08
CA LEU A 92 2.82 -5.62 -11.44
C LEU A 92 3.75 -6.31 -10.44
N ARG A 93 4.96 -5.79 -10.31
CA ARG A 93 5.95 -6.27 -9.36
C ARG A 93 5.59 -5.76 -7.96
N ALA A 94 5.27 -6.66 -7.03
CA ALA A 94 4.92 -6.31 -5.65
C ALA A 94 5.51 -7.31 -4.66
N VAL A 95 6.25 -6.79 -3.70
CA VAL A 95 6.79 -7.55 -2.55
C VAL A 95 5.92 -7.27 -1.34
N LEU A 96 5.46 -8.31 -0.67
CA LEU A 96 4.76 -8.24 0.61
C LEU A 96 5.70 -8.69 1.73
N ASN A 97 5.99 -7.81 2.67
CA ASN A 97 6.78 -8.11 3.87
C ASN A 97 5.87 -8.04 5.10
N LEU A 98 5.53 -9.20 5.66
CA LEU A 98 4.81 -9.31 6.92
C LEU A 98 5.77 -9.76 8.01
N SER A 99 5.81 -9.04 9.12
CA SER A 99 6.62 -9.39 10.29
C SER A 99 5.86 -9.07 11.58
N PRO A 100 6.22 -9.70 12.71
CA PRO A 100 5.56 -9.44 13.98
C PRO A 100 5.59 -7.95 14.35
N GLY A 101 4.44 -7.40 14.72
CA GLY A 101 4.29 -6.00 15.13
C GLY A 101 2.89 -5.46 14.91
N LYS A 102 2.66 -4.29 15.49
CA LYS A 102 1.39 -3.57 15.50
C LYS A 102 1.48 -2.29 14.67
N HIS A 103 0.39 -1.52 14.67
CA HIS A 103 0.34 -0.21 14.03
C HIS A 103 0.99 0.87 14.92
N ASP A 104 2.32 0.82 15.08
CA ASP A 104 3.07 1.68 15.99
C ASP A 104 4.51 1.97 15.50
N TRP A 105 5.14 2.93 16.18
CA TRP A 105 6.50 3.36 15.86
C TRP A 105 7.58 2.29 16.10
N GLU A 106 7.34 1.34 17.00
CA GLU A 106 8.27 0.24 17.21
C GLU A 106 8.38 -0.64 15.97
N TYR A 107 7.24 -0.96 15.36
CA TYR A 107 7.20 -1.69 14.09
C TYR A 107 7.81 -0.85 12.94
N TRP A 108 7.33 0.39 12.77
CA TRP A 108 7.72 1.21 11.62
C TRP A 108 9.20 1.55 11.58
N SER A 109 9.86 1.77 12.73
CA SER A 109 11.31 2.03 12.77
C SER A 109 12.13 0.86 12.24
N LYS A 110 11.71 -0.39 12.52
CA LYS A 110 12.34 -1.60 11.99
C LYS A 110 12.04 -1.79 10.49
N ALA A 111 10.76 -1.68 10.12
CA ALA A 111 10.30 -1.84 8.76
C ALA A 111 10.87 -0.79 7.79
N LEU A 112 11.07 0.44 8.27
CA LEU A 112 11.70 1.51 7.48
C LEU A 112 13.12 1.16 7.04
N SER A 113 13.94 0.60 7.95
CA SER A 113 15.30 0.17 7.61
C SER A 113 15.31 -0.87 6.50
N GLN A 114 14.37 -1.82 6.54
CA GLN A 114 14.23 -2.85 5.50
C GLN A 114 13.74 -2.24 4.17
N ALA A 115 12.76 -1.34 4.22
CA ALA A 115 12.26 -0.66 3.03
C ALA A 115 13.34 0.20 2.36
N VAL A 116 14.15 0.92 3.15
CA VAL A 116 15.29 1.71 2.63
C VAL A 116 16.33 0.79 2.01
N SER A 117 16.69 -0.33 2.64
CA SER A 117 17.59 -1.31 2.04
C SER A 117 17.07 -1.82 0.69
N TRP A 118 15.78 -2.14 0.62
CA TRP A 118 15.14 -2.58 -0.62
C TRP A 118 15.17 -1.50 -1.73
N LEU A 119 15.06 -0.21 -1.39
CA LEU A 119 15.16 0.87 -2.39
C LEU A 119 16.50 0.88 -3.12
N PHE A 120 17.59 0.50 -2.45
CA PHE A 120 18.95 0.52 -2.98
C PHE A 120 19.42 -0.83 -3.55
N GLN A 121 18.60 -1.89 -3.49
CA GLN A 121 18.91 -3.16 -4.16
C GLN A 121 18.81 -3.00 -5.67
N GLU A 122 19.70 -3.66 -6.41
CA GLU A 122 19.61 -3.71 -7.87
C GLU A 122 18.41 -4.56 -8.31
N GLU A 123 17.85 -4.27 -9.48
CA GLU A 123 16.62 -4.95 -9.95
C GLU A 123 16.78 -6.47 -10.11
N ASN A 124 17.99 -6.95 -10.36
CA ASN A 124 18.28 -8.37 -10.55
C ASN A 124 18.18 -9.20 -9.26
N ASP A 125 18.20 -8.58 -8.08
CA ASP A 125 18.19 -9.24 -6.77
C ASP A 125 16.79 -9.29 -6.13
N LEU A 126 15.77 -8.76 -6.83
CA LEU A 126 14.45 -8.51 -6.22
C LEU A 126 13.42 -9.62 -6.46
N TYR A 127 13.74 -10.63 -7.31
CA TYR A 127 12.72 -11.62 -7.75
C TYR A 127 13.31 -13.02 -7.88
#